data_dbb87d43f1e442cdcec59e3fc1563187
#
_entry.id   dbb87d43f1e442cdcec59e3fc1563187
#
_cell.length_a   1.000
_cell.length_b   1.000
_cell.length_c   1.000
_cell.angle_alpha   90.00
_cell.angle_beta   90.00
_cell.angle_gamma   90.00
#
_symmetry.space_group_name_H-M   'P 1'
#
loop_
_entity.id
_entity.type
_entity.pdbx_description
1 polymer ?
#
loop_
_entity_poly.entity_id
_entity_poly.type
_entity_poly.pdbx_seq_one_letter_code
_entity_poly.pdbx_strand_id
1 'polypeptide(L)'
;MGIAGSIVDPNFFQEYLGIRNESVDETEILRRMEEGIYDHEEYAKAMAWTEKYCKSNEGEDFKNRPEKRKTREQKDQDWEFIVKMTLIMRDLMTGNPKLREMGYKEEAIGHNAIAAGFQGQRQWTDWKPNGDFTEALLNTTFDWNGIREAFVLATENDACNGVAMLFGHLLSGCGQMFSDIRTYWSPEAVKRVTGKELTGMAQNGIIHLINSGATTLDATGESRNAAGEPCMKPNWEMTEADMEACLKATTWYPADRDYFRGGGFSSNFLSKGGMPVTMMRLNLVKGLGPVLQLAEGWTVDIDPEIHNILNMRTDPTWPTTWFVPRLCDKPAFRDVYSVMNNWGANHGAISYGHIGQDLITLASMLRIPVCMHNIEDDKIFRPAAW
;
A
#
# COMPACT_ATOMS: atom_id res chain seq x y z
N MET A 1 -14.49 5.58 8.15
CA MET A 1 -14.98 4.55 7.20
C MET A 1 -14.70 5.01 5.79
N GLY A 2 -14.04 4.18 5.00
CA GLY A 2 -13.52 4.55 3.69
C GLY A 2 -14.58 4.97 2.69
N ILE A 3 -14.23 5.94 1.84
CA ILE A 3 -15.13 6.51 0.84
C ILE A 3 -15.01 5.76 -0.49
N ALA A 4 -13.82 5.28 -0.81
CA ALA A 4 -13.51 4.74 -2.13
C ALA A 4 -13.55 3.21 -2.17
N GLY A 5 -14.61 2.60 -1.95
CA GLY A 5 -14.73 1.16 -2.17
C GLY A 5 -15.72 0.45 -1.29
N SER A 6 -15.93 0.87 -0.07
CA SER A 6 -16.95 0.25 0.75
C SER A 6 -17.35 1.10 1.96
N ILE A 7 -18.63 1.34 2.10
CA ILE A 7 -19.18 1.70 3.39
C ILE A 7 -19.32 0.39 4.15
N VAL A 8 -18.47 0.19 5.16
CA VAL A 8 -18.44 -1.04 5.95
C VAL A 8 -19.34 -0.88 7.17
N ASP A 9 -20.20 -1.85 7.41
CA ASP A 9 -20.86 -2.00 8.69
C ASP A 9 -19.79 -2.33 9.75
N PRO A 10 -19.57 -1.49 10.76
CA PRO A 10 -18.53 -1.73 11.77
C PRO A 10 -18.76 -3.03 12.58
N ASN A 11 -19.98 -3.58 12.61
CA ASN A 11 -20.26 -4.87 13.26
C ASN A 11 -19.50 -6.03 12.59
N PHE A 12 -19.17 -5.91 11.31
CA PHE A 12 -18.36 -6.91 10.59
C PHE A 12 -17.06 -7.24 11.31
N PHE A 13 -16.33 -6.22 11.79
CA PHE A 13 -15.04 -6.43 12.46
C PHE A 13 -15.22 -7.26 13.75
N GLN A 14 -16.26 -6.96 14.53
CA GLN A 14 -16.54 -7.69 15.76
C GLN A 14 -17.05 -9.11 15.47
N GLU A 15 -17.93 -9.26 14.50
CA GLU A 15 -18.61 -10.53 14.22
C GLU A 15 -17.67 -11.57 13.61
N TYR A 16 -16.85 -11.18 12.64
CA TYR A 16 -16.00 -12.10 11.88
C TYR A 16 -14.56 -12.14 12.37
N LEU A 17 -14.04 -11.05 12.89
CA LEU A 17 -12.64 -10.93 13.24
C LEU A 17 -12.40 -10.79 14.74
N GLY A 18 -13.47 -10.56 15.54
CA GLY A 18 -13.34 -10.34 16.98
C GLY A 18 -12.57 -9.06 17.35
N ILE A 19 -12.43 -8.12 16.42
CA ILE A 19 -11.71 -6.86 16.62
C ILE A 19 -12.69 -5.68 16.70
N ARG A 20 -12.26 -4.64 17.40
CA ARG A 20 -13.02 -3.41 17.57
C ARG A 20 -12.63 -2.40 16.51
N ASN A 21 -13.61 -1.71 15.96
CA ASN A 21 -13.37 -0.56 15.10
C ASN A 21 -13.53 0.72 15.93
N GLU A 22 -12.54 1.60 15.86
CA GLU A 22 -12.56 2.92 16.46
C GLU A 22 -12.32 4.00 15.41
N SER A 23 -12.98 5.15 15.60
CA SER A 23 -12.74 6.33 14.76
C SER A 23 -12.12 7.41 15.63
N VAL A 24 -10.99 7.92 15.17
CA VAL A 24 -10.33 9.10 15.74
C VAL A 24 -10.54 10.26 14.79
N ASP A 25 -10.92 11.42 15.33
CA ASP A 25 -11.06 12.62 14.50
C ASP A 25 -9.68 13.10 14.03
N GLU A 26 -9.55 13.44 12.75
CA GLU A 26 -8.27 13.87 12.18
C GLU A 26 -7.75 15.18 12.81
N THR A 27 -8.62 15.97 13.44
CA THR A 27 -8.21 17.16 14.23
C THR A 27 -7.31 16.79 15.41
N GLU A 28 -7.35 15.56 15.91
CA GLU A 28 -6.44 15.08 16.95
C GLU A 28 -4.99 15.09 16.48
N ILE A 29 -4.73 14.75 15.23
CA ILE A 29 -3.39 14.82 14.64
C ILE A 29 -2.93 16.29 14.59
N LEU A 30 -3.81 17.20 14.14
CA LEU A 30 -3.50 18.64 14.08
C LEU A 30 -3.25 19.21 15.47
N ARG A 31 -4.11 18.87 16.45
CA ARG A 31 -3.91 19.28 17.85
C ARG A 31 -2.54 18.85 18.38
N ARG A 32 -2.18 17.59 18.18
CA ARG A 32 -0.87 17.08 18.61
C ARG A 32 0.29 17.80 17.93
N MET A 33 0.16 18.13 16.63
CA MET A 33 1.17 18.93 15.93
C MET A 33 1.30 20.35 16.51
N GLU A 34 0.17 21.04 16.72
CA GLU A 34 0.12 22.43 17.18
C GLU A 34 0.57 22.58 18.65
N GLU A 35 0.22 21.60 19.49
CA GLU A 35 0.60 21.58 20.92
C GLU A 35 1.96 20.91 21.17
N GLY A 36 2.63 20.37 20.11
CA GLY A 36 3.93 19.72 20.24
C GLY A 36 3.88 18.37 20.95
N ILE A 37 2.76 17.63 20.83
CA ILE A 37 2.54 16.33 21.48
C ILE A 37 3.07 15.20 20.58
N TYR A 38 4.38 15.13 20.47
CA TYR A 38 5.15 14.07 19.81
C TYR A 38 6.57 14.05 20.39
N ASP A 39 7.28 12.96 20.27
CA ASP A 39 8.66 12.86 20.73
C ASP A 39 9.57 13.76 19.88
N HIS A 40 10.08 14.84 20.48
CA HIS A 40 10.92 15.83 19.79
C HIS A 40 12.30 15.29 19.42
N GLU A 41 12.86 14.37 20.22
CA GLU A 41 14.15 13.74 19.93
C GLU A 41 14.02 12.79 18.76
N GLU A 42 12.97 11.98 18.75
CA GLU A 42 12.66 11.10 17.62
C GLU A 42 12.31 11.88 16.37
N TYR A 43 11.57 12.99 16.49
CA TYR A 43 11.28 13.87 15.36
C TYR A 43 12.57 14.42 14.72
N ALA A 44 13.53 14.89 15.52
CA ALA A 44 14.81 15.37 15.00
C ALA A 44 15.57 14.23 14.26
N LYS A 45 15.56 13.01 14.78
CA LYS A 45 16.13 11.83 14.14
C LYS A 45 15.43 11.50 12.82
N ALA A 46 14.08 11.51 12.82
CA ALA A 46 13.27 11.26 11.64
C ALA A 46 13.52 12.31 10.55
N MET A 47 13.63 13.59 10.90
CA MET A 47 13.95 14.66 9.95
C MET A 47 15.35 14.49 9.35
N ALA A 48 16.35 14.15 10.15
CA ALA A 48 17.70 13.91 9.64
C ALA A 48 17.76 12.72 8.68
N TRP A 49 17.01 11.65 8.98
CA TRP A 49 16.87 10.50 8.10
C TRP A 49 16.13 10.86 6.80
N THR A 50 15.04 11.63 6.91
CA THR A 50 14.26 12.11 5.76
C THR A 50 15.10 13.01 4.86
N GLU A 51 15.93 13.89 5.43
CA GLU A 51 16.87 14.71 4.67
C GLU A 51 17.85 13.84 3.86
N LYS A 52 18.39 12.81 4.51
CA LYS A 52 19.38 11.91 3.89
C LYS A 52 18.80 11.05 2.78
N TYR A 53 17.62 10.47 2.96
CA TYR A 53 17.10 9.41 2.11
C TYR A 53 15.90 9.81 1.25
N CYS A 54 15.11 10.80 1.68
CA CYS A 54 13.90 11.18 0.96
C CYS A 54 14.11 12.49 0.19
N LYS A 55 14.53 13.56 0.86
CA LYS A 55 14.75 14.86 0.22
C LYS A 55 15.92 14.85 -0.77
N SER A 56 16.93 14.02 -0.52
CA SER A 56 18.03 13.81 -1.49
C SER A 56 17.59 13.09 -2.77
N ASN A 57 16.44 12.40 -2.73
CA ASN A 57 15.79 11.69 -3.83
C ASN A 57 14.46 12.37 -4.26
N GLU A 58 14.32 13.67 -4.00
CA GLU A 58 13.16 14.45 -4.46
C GLU A 58 13.19 14.58 -5.97
N GLY A 59 12.09 14.19 -6.62
CA GLY A 59 11.92 14.32 -8.06
C GLY A 59 11.53 15.73 -8.48
N GLU A 60 11.72 16.03 -9.76
CA GLU A 60 11.30 17.29 -10.36
C GLU A 60 9.77 17.42 -10.31
N ASP A 61 9.27 18.59 -9.96
CA ASP A 61 7.84 18.92 -9.99
C ASP A 61 7.37 19.18 -11.44
N PHE A 62 7.24 18.11 -12.22
CA PHE A 62 6.81 18.19 -13.62
C PHE A 62 5.29 18.15 -13.78
N LYS A 63 4.57 17.63 -12.79
CA LYS A 63 3.11 17.46 -12.84
C LYS A 63 2.37 18.78 -12.59
N ASN A 64 2.86 19.55 -11.63
CA ASN A 64 2.24 20.82 -11.27
C ASN A 64 2.56 21.93 -12.31
N ARG A 65 1.53 22.66 -12.70
CA ARG A 65 1.72 23.88 -13.48
C ARG A 65 2.58 24.89 -12.72
N PRO A 66 3.42 25.70 -13.40
CA PRO A 66 4.37 26.61 -12.73
C PRO A 66 3.78 27.45 -11.62
N GLU A 67 2.57 27.97 -11.80
CA GLU A 67 1.88 28.82 -10.83
C GLU A 67 1.36 28.06 -9.59
N LYS A 68 1.33 26.73 -9.66
CA LYS A 68 0.94 25.87 -8.53
C LYS A 68 2.12 25.23 -7.81
N ARG A 69 3.33 25.34 -8.37
CA ARG A 69 4.53 24.76 -7.75
C ARG A 69 4.83 25.44 -6.44
N LYS A 70 5.14 24.64 -5.42
CA LYS A 70 5.58 25.15 -4.11
C LYS A 70 7.03 25.64 -4.19
N THR A 71 7.33 26.69 -3.43
CA THR A 71 8.72 27.14 -3.19
C THR A 71 9.48 26.09 -2.38
N ARG A 72 10.79 26.18 -2.31
CA ARG A 72 11.60 25.29 -1.46
C ARG A 72 11.15 25.36 -0.01
N GLU A 73 10.93 26.54 0.53
CA GLU A 73 10.46 26.75 1.89
C GLU A 73 9.10 26.07 2.14
N GLN A 74 8.15 26.20 1.22
CA GLN A 74 6.85 25.53 1.32
C GLN A 74 6.96 24.01 1.25
N LYS A 75 7.88 23.48 0.45
CA LYS A 75 8.17 22.04 0.39
C LYS A 75 8.81 21.54 1.68
N ASP A 76 9.71 22.34 2.30
CA ASP A 76 10.31 22.00 3.58
C ASP A 76 9.26 21.97 4.70
N GLN A 77 8.29 22.89 4.68
CA GLN A 77 7.13 22.84 5.58
C GLN A 77 6.27 21.61 5.37
N ASP A 78 6.09 21.14 4.11
CA ASP A 78 5.40 19.89 3.84
C ASP A 78 6.16 18.70 4.44
N TRP A 79 7.48 18.63 4.28
CA TRP A 79 8.31 17.59 4.88
C TRP A 79 8.19 17.56 6.41
N GLU A 80 8.27 18.72 7.07
CA GLU A 80 8.06 18.80 8.52
C GLU A 80 6.69 18.26 8.93
N PHE A 81 5.64 18.65 8.18
CA PHE A 81 4.28 18.25 8.47
C PHE A 81 4.10 16.74 8.35
N ILE A 82 4.51 16.14 7.22
CA ILE A 82 4.28 14.71 6.97
C ILE A 82 5.13 13.80 7.88
N VAL A 83 6.31 14.24 8.30
CA VAL A 83 7.13 13.52 9.29
C VAL A 83 6.46 13.58 10.67
N LYS A 84 5.96 14.73 11.12
CA LYS A 84 5.18 14.84 12.36
C LYS A 84 3.93 13.96 12.32
N MET A 85 3.21 13.99 11.19
CA MET A 85 2.02 13.14 10.98
C MET A 85 2.36 11.65 11.12
N THR A 86 3.50 11.22 10.59
CA THR A 86 3.93 9.82 10.67
C THR A 86 4.20 9.37 12.11
N LEU A 87 4.93 10.17 12.90
CA LEU A 87 5.13 9.89 14.32
C LEU A 87 3.80 9.84 15.09
N ILE A 88 2.97 10.85 14.91
CA ILE A 88 1.68 10.95 15.62
C ILE A 88 0.76 9.79 15.24
N MET A 89 0.69 9.43 13.96
CA MET A 89 -0.15 8.31 13.51
C MET A 89 0.33 6.97 14.10
N ARG A 90 1.62 6.72 14.11
CA ARG A 90 2.20 5.55 14.78
C ARG A 90 1.86 5.55 16.28
N ASP A 91 2.04 6.68 16.96
CA ASP A 91 1.80 6.80 18.40
C ASP A 91 0.30 6.66 18.73
N LEU A 92 -0.60 7.09 17.85
CA LEU A 92 -2.03 6.80 17.95
C LEU A 92 -2.30 5.30 17.86
N MET A 93 -1.61 4.57 16.98
CA MET A 93 -1.80 3.13 16.86
C MET A 93 -1.26 2.37 18.09
N THR A 94 -0.03 2.63 18.49
CA THR A 94 0.71 1.77 19.43
C THR A 94 0.94 2.38 20.80
N GLY A 95 0.73 3.68 20.94
CA GLY A 95 1.17 4.47 22.10
C GLY A 95 2.65 4.81 22.07
N ASN A 96 3.06 5.72 22.96
CA ASN A 96 4.44 6.14 23.12
C ASN A 96 4.71 6.52 24.59
N PRO A 97 5.50 5.71 25.35
CA PRO A 97 5.82 5.99 26.74
C PRO A 97 6.51 7.35 26.97
N LYS A 98 7.24 7.85 25.96
CA LYS A 98 7.92 9.15 26.04
C LYS A 98 6.95 10.31 26.25
N LEU A 99 5.77 10.22 25.64
CA LEU A 99 4.71 11.22 25.83
C LEU A 99 4.26 11.30 27.29
N ARG A 100 4.26 10.16 28.00
CA ARG A 100 3.93 10.15 29.44
C ARG A 100 4.98 10.90 30.26
N GLU A 101 6.26 10.74 29.92
CA GLU A 101 7.36 11.46 30.57
C GLU A 101 7.24 12.99 30.34
N MET A 102 6.74 13.38 29.15
CA MET A 102 6.45 14.77 28.79
C MET A 102 5.19 15.34 29.44
N GLY A 103 4.41 14.51 30.17
CA GLY A 103 3.18 14.92 30.86
C GLY A 103 1.88 14.53 30.17
N TYR A 104 1.91 14.01 28.95
CA TYR A 104 0.77 13.62 28.13
C TYR A 104 0.38 12.16 28.39
N LYS A 105 -0.29 11.92 29.49
CA LYS A 105 -0.58 10.56 30.00
C LYS A 105 -1.58 9.80 29.14
N GLU A 106 -2.59 10.49 28.61
CA GLU A 106 -3.64 9.88 27.80
C GLU A 106 -3.12 9.60 26.39
N GLU A 107 -2.43 10.57 25.79
CA GLU A 107 -1.87 10.44 24.45
C GLU A 107 -0.76 9.37 24.36
N ALA A 108 -0.13 9.06 25.49
CA ALA A 108 0.88 8.02 25.57
C ALA A 108 0.34 6.59 25.44
N ILE A 109 -0.97 6.38 25.62
CA ILE A 109 -1.55 5.03 25.68
C ILE A 109 -1.69 4.42 24.26
N GLY A 110 -2.12 5.23 23.28
CA GLY A 110 -2.49 4.74 21.95
C GLY A 110 -3.76 3.89 21.95
N HIS A 111 -4.11 3.32 20.81
CA HIS A 111 -5.34 2.54 20.63
C HIS A 111 -5.10 1.03 20.48
N ASN A 112 -3.85 0.56 20.59
CA ASN A 112 -3.47 -0.84 20.35
C ASN A 112 -4.04 -1.35 19.00
N ALA A 113 -3.89 -0.53 17.96
CA ALA A 113 -4.44 -0.79 16.65
C ALA A 113 -3.53 -1.73 15.85
N ILE A 114 -4.12 -2.77 15.24
CA ILE A 114 -3.42 -3.72 14.36
C ILE A 114 -3.50 -3.32 12.89
N ALA A 115 -4.42 -2.42 12.55
CA ALA A 115 -4.52 -1.77 11.25
C ALA A 115 -5.18 -0.40 11.41
N ALA A 116 -4.93 0.50 10.48
CA ALA A 116 -5.50 1.84 10.47
C ALA A 116 -5.65 2.37 9.04
N GLY A 117 -6.11 3.61 8.90
CA GLY A 117 -6.18 4.32 7.62
C GLY A 117 -6.70 5.73 7.80
N PHE A 118 -6.36 6.61 6.88
CA PHE A 118 -6.89 7.97 6.83
C PHE A 118 -8.20 8.00 6.04
N GLN A 119 -9.25 8.53 6.64
CA GLN A 119 -10.53 8.69 5.96
C GLN A 119 -10.54 9.97 5.13
N GLY A 120 -11.00 9.86 3.88
CA GLY A 120 -11.37 11.02 3.09
C GLY A 120 -10.17 11.88 2.67
N GLN A 121 -9.37 11.38 1.79
CA GLN A 121 -8.22 12.10 1.23
C GLN A 121 -8.51 13.55 0.86
N ARG A 122 -9.74 13.87 0.42
CA ARG A 122 -10.06 15.20 -0.11
C ARG A 122 -10.21 16.29 0.94
N GLN A 123 -10.89 16.05 2.05
CA GLN A 123 -11.08 17.12 3.07
C GLN A 123 -9.76 17.49 3.74
N TRP A 124 -8.99 16.49 4.12
CA TRP A 124 -7.65 16.68 4.67
C TRP A 124 -6.68 17.33 3.68
N THR A 125 -6.60 16.76 2.49
CA THR A 125 -5.61 17.14 1.47
C THR A 125 -5.95 18.43 0.71
N ASP A 126 -7.12 19.02 0.92
CA ASP A 126 -7.44 20.34 0.36
C ASP A 126 -6.71 21.47 1.11
N TRP A 127 -6.33 21.27 2.38
CA TRP A 127 -5.67 22.30 3.19
C TRP A 127 -4.33 21.89 3.79
N LYS A 128 -4.13 20.60 3.96
CA LYS A 128 -2.92 20.05 4.59
C LYS A 128 -2.23 19.08 3.63
N PRO A 129 -0.93 18.83 3.80
CA PRO A 129 -0.21 17.82 3.04
C PRO A 129 -0.89 16.45 3.13
N ASN A 130 -0.81 15.67 2.04
CA ASN A 130 -1.41 14.34 1.95
C ASN A 130 -0.77 13.32 2.91
N GLY A 131 -1.42 12.16 3.07
CA GLY A 131 -0.98 11.07 3.92
C GLY A 131 0.00 10.08 3.27
N ASP A 132 0.34 10.25 2.00
CA ASP A 132 1.07 9.26 1.19
C ASP A 132 2.40 8.84 1.82
N PHE A 133 3.19 9.80 2.31
CA PHE A 133 4.45 9.51 3.00
C PHE A 133 4.21 8.68 4.27
N THR A 134 3.22 9.03 5.07
CA THR A 134 2.88 8.32 6.31
C THR A 134 2.44 6.89 6.03
N GLU A 135 1.55 6.71 5.06
CA GLU A 135 1.05 5.39 4.68
C GLU A 135 2.17 4.53 4.07
N ALA A 136 2.97 5.09 3.15
CA ALA A 136 4.10 4.37 2.56
C ALA A 136 5.09 3.92 3.63
N LEU A 137 5.52 4.84 4.50
CA LEU A 137 6.56 4.55 5.47
C LEU A 137 6.07 3.59 6.57
N LEU A 138 4.84 3.74 7.08
CA LEU A 138 4.32 2.83 8.09
C LEU A 138 4.05 1.42 7.54
N ASN A 139 3.65 1.27 6.29
CA ASN A 139 3.53 -0.03 5.63
C ASN A 139 4.87 -0.71 5.30
N THR A 140 5.99 0.01 5.44
CA THR A 140 7.34 -0.48 5.12
C THR A 140 7.96 -1.17 6.34
N THR A 141 8.86 -2.15 6.10
CA THR A 141 9.56 -2.91 7.17
C THR A 141 10.74 -2.16 7.80
N PHE A 142 10.91 -0.89 7.51
CA PHE A 142 11.96 -0.04 8.08
C PHE A 142 11.53 1.43 8.16
N ASP A 143 12.22 2.18 9.01
CA ASP A 143 12.13 3.64 9.12
C ASP A 143 13.43 4.24 9.67
N TRP A 144 13.38 5.44 10.23
CA TRP A 144 14.52 6.12 10.86
C TRP A 144 15.07 5.38 12.11
N ASN A 145 14.34 4.44 12.67
CA ASN A 145 14.81 3.58 13.77
C ASN A 145 15.49 2.30 13.27
N GLY A 146 15.53 2.08 11.95
CA GLY A 146 16.05 0.89 11.32
C GLY A 146 14.96 -0.09 10.94
N ILE A 147 15.31 -1.37 10.86
CA ILE A 147 14.40 -2.44 10.46
C ILE A 147 13.42 -2.74 11.58
N ARG A 148 12.15 -2.87 11.25
CA ARG A 148 11.04 -3.17 12.16
C ARG A 148 9.92 -3.93 11.47
N GLU A 149 8.99 -4.46 12.23
CA GLU A 149 7.73 -4.97 11.70
C GLU A 149 6.94 -3.84 11.01
N ALA A 150 6.37 -4.13 9.84
CA ALA A 150 5.52 -3.19 9.13
C ALA A 150 4.19 -3.00 9.87
N PHE A 151 3.67 -1.80 9.85
CA PHE A 151 2.27 -1.56 10.20
C PHE A 151 1.36 -1.89 9.02
N VAL A 152 0.06 -1.81 9.24
CA VAL A 152 -0.94 -1.91 8.18
C VAL A 152 -1.76 -0.62 8.14
N LEU A 153 -1.54 0.17 7.10
CA LEU A 153 -2.32 1.38 6.82
C LEU A 153 -2.99 1.26 5.46
N ALA A 154 -4.30 1.29 5.44
CA ALA A 154 -5.08 1.23 4.21
C ALA A 154 -5.35 2.65 3.70
N THR A 155 -4.95 2.92 2.47
CA THR A 155 -5.26 4.17 1.77
C THR A 155 -6.77 4.41 1.74
N GLU A 156 -7.18 5.67 1.88
CA GLU A 156 -8.59 6.10 1.91
C GLU A 156 -9.42 5.44 3.03
N ASN A 157 -8.76 4.83 4.01
CA ASN A 157 -9.38 4.01 5.04
C ASN A 157 -10.32 2.94 4.43
N ASP A 158 -9.92 2.33 3.30
CA ASP A 158 -10.63 1.19 2.74
C ASP A 158 -10.45 -0.03 3.66
N ALA A 159 -11.34 -0.16 4.62
CA ALA A 159 -11.26 -1.13 5.69
C ALA A 159 -11.28 -2.59 5.17
N CYS A 160 -12.00 -2.88 4.09
CA CYS A 160 -12.01 -4.21 3.49
C CYS A 160 -10.64 -4.55 2.87
N ASN A 161 -10.00 -3.58 2.24
CA ASN A 161 -8.64 -3.77 1.73
C ASN A 161 -7.62 -3.82 2.88
N GLY A 162 -7.81 -3.02 3.93
CA GLY A 162 -7.01 -3.05 5.15
C GLY A 162 -7.03 -4.42 5.84
N VAL A 163 -8.18 -5.08 5.91
CA VAL A 163 -8.28 -6.46 6.42
C VAL A 163 -7.55 -7.45 5.52
N ALA A 164 -7.64 -7.30 4.19
CA ALA A 164 -6.86 -8.12 3.27
C ALA A 164 -5.34 -7.90 3.47
N MET A 165 -4.89 -6.65 3.60
CA MET A 165 -3.50 -6.34 3.95
C MET A 165 -3.08 -6.98 5.28
N LEU A 166 -3.93 -6.91 6.31
CA LEU A 166 -3.66 -7.53 7.60
C LEU A 166 -3.48 -9.05 7.47
N PHE A 167 -4.34 -9.73 6.71
CA PHE A 167 -4.19 -11.17 6.45
C PHE A 167 -2.88 -11.48 5.73
N GLY A 168 -2.54 -10.72 4.70
CA GLY A 168 -1.27 -10.89 3.99
C GLY A 168 -0.06 -10.64 4.89
N HIS A 169 -0.09 -9.60 5.71
CA HIS A 169 0.98 -9.28 6.66
C HIS A 169 1.18 -10.40 7.70
N LEU A 170 0.11 -10.86 8.33
CA LEU A 170 0.17 -11.92 9.34
C LEU A 170 0.67 -13.27 8.79
N LEU A 171 0.42 -13.56 7.52
CA LEU A 171 0.88 -14.79 6.88
C LEU A 171 2.30 -14.70 6.32
N SER A 172 2.69 -13.55 5.77
CA SER A 172 3.98 -13.38 5.10
C SER A 172 5.06 -12.71 5.95
N GLY A 173 4.67 -11.90 6.95
CA GLY A 173 5.56 -11.03 7.71
C GLY A 173 6.13 -9.85 6.89
N CYS A 174 5.75 -9.72 5.60
CA CYS A 174 6.22 -8.68 4.71
C CYS A 174 5.37 -7.40 4.83
N GLY A 175 5.94 -6.27 4.40
CA GLY A 175 5.17 -5.08 4.09
C GLY A 175 4.12 -5.37 3.02
N GLN A 176 2.97 -4.71 3.08
CA GLN A 176 1.88 -4.95 2.14
C GLN A 176 1.73 -3.80 1.15
N MET A 177 1.35 -4.13 -0.08
CA MET A 177 1.01 -3.13 -1.07
C MET A 177 -0.50 -2.87 -1.02
N PHE A 178 -0.89 -1.63 -0.86
CA PHE A 178 -2.23 -1.19 -1.23
C PHE A 178 -2.20 -0.75 -2.68
N SER A 179 -3.09 -1.26 -3.52
CA SER A 179 -3.09 -0.91 -4.94
C SER A 179 -4.49 -0.58 -5.45
N ASP A 180 -4.54 0.49 -6.23
CA ASP A 180 -5.59 0.69 -7.21
C ASP A 180 -5.39 -0.30 -8.36
N ILE A 181 -6.41 -1.05 -8.70
CA ILE A 181 -6.43 -1.90 -9.89
C ILE A 181 -6.96 -1.02 -11.04
N ARG A 182 -6.04 -0.28 -11.65
CA ARG A 182 -6.44 0.81 -12.54
C ARG A 182 -6.93 0.34 -13.88
N THR A 183 -6.16 -0.53 -14.55
CA THR A 183 -6.43 -0.81 -15.97
C THR A 183 -5.88 -2.18 -16.35
N TYR A 184 -6.68 -2.90 -17.11
CA TYR A 184 -6.19 -3.96 -17.97
C TYR A 184 -5.69 -3.37 -19.28
N TRP A 185 -4.45 -3.67 -19.64
CA TRP A 185 -3.88 -3.34 -20.93
C TRP A 185 -3.82 -4.59 -21.80
N SER A 186 -4.67 -4.64 -22.83
CA SER A 186 -4.60 -5.73 -23.81
C SER A 186 -3.37 -5.56 -24.71
N PRO A 187 -2.81 -6.66 -25.28
CA PRO A 187 -1.70 -6.58 -26.24
C PRO A 187 -1.98 -5.62 -27.39
N GLU A 188 -3.23 -5.63 -27.92
CA GLU A 188 -3.66 -4.79 -29.03
C GLU A 188 -3.70 -3.30 -28.61
N ALA A 189 -4.15 -3.00 -27.38
CA ALA A 189 -4.17 -1.65 -26.85
C ALA A 189 -2.73 -1.12 -26.67
N VAL A 190 -1.85 -1.92 -26.12
CA VAL A 190 -0.43 -1.57 -25.95
C VAL A 190 0.20 -1.30 -27.33
N LYS A 191 0.08 -2.21 -28.27
CA LYS A 191 0.61 -2.03 -29.64
C LYS A 191 0.08 -0.77 -30.31
N ARG A 192 -1.24 -0.51 -30.17
CA ARG A 192 -1.87 0.69 -30.75
C ARG A 192 -1.32 2.00 -30.18
N VAL A 193 -1.03 2.07 -28.88
CA VAL A 193 -0.63 3.33 -28.23
C VAL A 193 0.88 3.52 -28.14
N THR A 194 1.67 2.44 -28.21
CA THR A 194 3.13 2.48 -28.07
C THR A 194 3.88 2.09 -29.35
N GLY A 195 3.22 1.44 -30.30
CA GLY A 195 3.86 0.84 -31.48
C GLY A 195 4.61 -0.46 -31.19
N LYS A 196 4.69 -0.90 -29.94
CA LYS A 196 5.46 -2.08 -29.49
C LYS A 196 4.53 -3.19 -28.98
N GLU A 197 5.06 -4.40 -28.93
CA GLU A 197 4.34 -5.58 -28.44
C GLU A 197 4.82 -5.95 -27.02
N LEU A 198 3.88 -6.43 -26.20
CA LEU A 198 4.21 -7.07 -24.94
C LEU A 198 4.85 -8.44 -25.22
N THR A 199 5.85 -8.81 -24.43
CA THR A 199 6.62 -10.04 -24.59
C THR A 199 6.71 -10.84 -23.29
N GLY A 200 7.19 -12.07 -23.35
CA GLY A 200 7.36 -12.94 -22.19
C GLY A 200 6.05 -13.20 -21.45
N MET A 201 6.06 -13.15 -20.14
CA MET A 201 4.84 -13.36 -19.32
C MET A 201 3.76 -12.31 -19.59
N ALA A 202 4.13 -11.11 -20.04
CA ALA A 202 3.21 -10.02 -20.34
C ALA A 202 2.48 -10.17 -21.69
N GLN A 203 2.87 -11.11 -22.55
CA GLN A 203 2.41 -11.24 -23.94
C GLN A 203 0.88 -11.32 -24.11
N ASN A 204 0.16 -11.78 -23.10
CA ASN A 204 -1.31 -11.92 -23.10
C ASN A 204 -2.04 -10.73 -22.42
N GLY A 205 -1.32 -9.66 -22.13
CA GLY A 205 -1.84 -8.49 -21.43
C GLY A 205 -1.36 -8.41 -20.00
N ILE A 206 -1.54 -7.24 -19.41
CA ILE A 206 -1.09 -6.90 -18.06
C ILE A 206 -2.16 -6.13 -17.28
N ILE A 207 -2.12 -6.24 -15.98
CA ILE A 207 -2.91 -5.41 -15.07
C ILE A 207 -1.98 -4.35 -14.46
N HIS A 208 -2.40 -3.10 -14.54
CA HIS A 208 -1.70 -1.97 -13.92
C HIS A 208 -2.16 -1.82 -12.48
N LEU A 209 -1.27 -2.09 -11.56
CA LEU A 209 -1.44 -1.86 -10.13
C LEU A 209 -0.71 -0.56 -9.78
N ILE A 210 -1.44 0.42 -9.26
CA ILE A 210 -0.92 1.74 -8.90
C ILE A 210 -1.52 2.19 -7.57
N ASN A 211 -0.77 2.93 -6.79
CA ASN A 211 -1.30 3.55 -5.57
C ASN A 211 -0.92 5.03 -5.52
N SER A 212 -1.61 5.83 -4.73
CA SER A 212 -1.37 7.26 -4.55
C SER A 212 -0.11 7.59 -3.72
N GLY A 213 0.98 6.85 -3.95
CA GLY A 213 2.25 7.00 -3.24
C GLY A 213 2.28 6.34 -1.87
N ALA A 214 1.24 5.60 -1.50
CA ALA A 214 1.04 5.03 -0.17
C ALA A 214 1.41 3.54 -0.05
N THR A 215 2.07 2.96 -1.03
CA THR A 215 2.48 1.54 -1.00
C THR A 215 3.81 1.35 -0.27
N THR A 216 4.00 0.20 0.37
CA THR A 216 5.27 -0.15 1.04
C THR A 216 6.48 0.01 0.12
N LEU A 217 7.59 0.55 0.62
CA LEU A 217 8.84 0.68 -0.14
C LEU A 217 9.51 -0.67 -0.39
N ASP A 218 9.18 -1.71 0.38
CA ASP A 218 9.64 -3.09 0.12
C ASP A 218 9.21 -3.57 -1.26
N ALA A 219 8.11 -3.04 -1.78
CA ALA A 219 7.55 -3.39 -3.10
C ALA A 219 8.40 -2.89 -4.29
N THR A 220 9.45 -2.12 -4.04
CA THR A 220 10.48 -1.87 -5.07
C THR A 220 11.06 -3.19 -5.62
N GLY A 221 11.10 -4.25 -4.77
CA GLY A 221 11.68 -5.54 -5.11
C GLY A 221 13.21 -5.50 -5.25
N GLU A 222 13.87 -4.52 -4.59
CA GLU A 222 15.34 -4.42 -4.60
C GLU A 222 16.01 -5.41 -3.65
N SER A 223 15.29 -5.95 -2.67
CA SER A 223 15.77 -7.08 -1.87
C SER A 223 15.97 -8.33 -2.72
N ARG A 224 16.87 -9.21 -2.28
CA ARG A 224 17.19 -10.44 -2.99
C ARG A 224 16.96 -11.66 -2.09
N ASN A 225 16.31 -12.69 -2.65
CA ASN A 225 16.21 -13.99 -2.01
C ASN A 225 17.53 -14.79 -2.13
N ALA A 226 17.56 -16.01 -1.60
CA ALA A 226 18.75 -16.86 -1.65
C ALA A 226 19.18 -17.26 -3.07
N ALA A 227 18.29 -17.17 -4.06
CA ALA A 227 18.59 -17.41 -5.47
C ALA A 227 19.06 -16.13 -6.20
N GLY A 228 19.09 -14.98 -5.51
CA GLY A 228 19.43 -13.69 -6.10
C GLY A 228 18.29 -13.02 -6.87
N GLU A 229 17.06 -13.51 -6.72
CA GLU A 229 15.89 -12.99 -7.41
C GLU A 229 15.24 -11.84 -6.60
N PRO A 230 14.54 -10.91 -7.27
CA PRO A 230 13.78 -9.86 -6.60
C PRO A 230 12.76 -10.44 -5.61
N CYS A 231 12.69 -9.84 -4.43
CA CYS A 231 11.75 -10.28 -3.40
C CYS A 231 11.34 -9.14 -2.47
N MET A 232 10.31 -9.36 -1.68
CA MET A 232 10.03 -8.62 -0.45
C MET A 232 10.35 -9.54 0.72
N LYS A 233 11.01 -9.02 1.75
CA LYS A 233 11.43 -9.81 2.91
C LYS A 233 10.58 -9.46 4.13
N PRO A 234 10.29 -10.43 5.00
CA PRO A 234 9.81 -10.12 6.34
C PRO A 234 10.92 -9.37 7.11
N ASN A 235 10.53 -8.57 8.10
CA ASN A 235 11.47 -7.72 8.83
C ASN A 235 12.65 -8.49 9.43
N TRP A 236 12.47 -9.73 9.88
CA TRP A 236 13.54 -10.56 10.46
C TRP A 236 14.57 -11.11 9.44
N GLU A 237 14.29 -10.96 8.13
CA GLU A 237 15.21 -11.30 7.03
C GLU A 237 15.78 -10.08 6.33
N MET A 238 15.22 -8.88 6.61
CA MET A 238 15.71 -7.63 6.06
C MET A 238 17.10 -7.29 6.58
N THR A 239 17.90 -6.66 5.75
CA THR A 239 19.23 -6.13 6.10
C THR A 239 19.28 -4.63 5.86
N GLU A 240 20.26 -3.93 6.44
CA GLU A 240 20.49 -2.51 6.15
C GLU A 240 20.76 -2.26 4.65
N ALA A 241 21.43 -3.20 3.98
CA ALA A 241 21.68 -3.10 2.53
C ALA A 241 20.37 -3.21 1.72
N ASP A 242 19.43 -4.07 2.12
CA ASP A 242 18.10 -4.15 1.51
C ASP A 242 17.33 -2.83 1.71
N MET A 243 17.35 -2.28 2.94
CA MET A 243 16.74 -0.99 3.25
C MET A 243 17.31 0.13 2.37
N GLU A 244 18.64 0.24 2.29
CA GLU A 244 19.29 1.26 1.46
C GLU A 244 18.96 1.10 -0.03
N ALA A 245 18.87 -0.13 -0.52
CA ALA A 245 18.51 -0.41 -1.90
C ALA A 245 17.07 0.03 -2.22
N CYS A 246 16.10 -0.28 -1.34
CA CYS A 246 14.72 0.17 -1.47
C CYS A 246 14.61 1.71 -1.44
N LEU A 247 15.30 2.36 -0.51
CA LEU A 247 15.31 3.82 -0.41
C LEU A 247 15.93 4.48 -1.63
N LYS A 248 17.02 3.94 -2.16
CA LYS A 248 17.67 4.44 -3.38
C LYS A 248 16.80 4.30 -4.62
N ALA A 249 15.98 3.26 -4.69
CA ALA A 249 15.06 3.03 -5.80
C ALA A 249 13.79 3.87 -5.74
N THR A 250 13.55 4.54 -4.61
CA THR A 250 12.34 5.35 -4.39
C THR A 250 12.62 6.83 -4.65
N THR A 251 11.85 7.44 -5.55
CA THR A 251 11.85 8.90 -5.77
C THR A 251 10.63 9.50 -5.06
N TRP A 252 10.79 10.70 -4.51
CA TRP A 252 9.71 11.40 -3.82
C TRP A 252 9.26 12.60 -4.65
N TYR A 253 8.07 12.49 -5.24
CA TYR A 253 7.52 13.57 -6.06
C TYR A 253 6.61 14.48 -5.23
N PRO A 254 6.69 15.81 -5.44
CA PRO A 254 5.67 16.73 -4.95
C PRO A 254 4.30 16.30 -5.44
N ALA A 255 3.33 16.25 -4.54
CA ALA A 255 1.96 15.84 -4.84
C ALA A 255 1.31 16.72 -5.93
N ASP A 256 0.48 16.12 -6.77
CA ASP A 256 -0.32 16.83 -7.77
C ASP A 256 -1.33 17.75 -7.07
N ARG A 257 -1.14 19.06 -7.16
CA ARG A 257 -1.97 20.07 -6.50
C ARG A 257 -3.32 20.33 -7.17
N ASP A 258 -3.60 19.70 -8.29
CA ASP A 258 -4.96 19.63 -8.84
C ASP A 258 -5.78 18.56 -8.11
N TYR A 259 -5.12 17.56 -7.53
CA TYR A 259 -5.73 16.50 -6.74
C TYR A 259 -5.52 16.71 -5.22
N PHE A 260 -4.28 16.95 -4.77
CA PHE A 260 -3.91 17.21 -3.38
C PHE A 260 -3.54 18.70 -3.19
N ARG A 261 -4.53 19.55 -3.03
CA ARG A 261 -4.33 21.02 -2.98
C ARG A 261 -3.42 21.46 -1.85
N GLY A 262 -3.43 20.76 -0.72
CA GLY A 262 -2.55 21.01 0.41
C GLY A 262 -1.08 20.70 0.14
N GLY A 263 -0.78 19.85 -0.84
CA GLY A 263 0.56 19.42 -1.19
C GLY A 263 0.98 18.13 -0.49
N GLY A 264 2.24 18.03 -0.11
CA GLY A 264 2.87 16.84 0.42
C GLY A 264 3.75 16.14 -0.62
N PHE A 265 4.14 14.91 -0.33
CA PHE A 265 4.99 14.10 -1.20
C PHE A 265 4.45 12.69 -1.33
N SER A 266 4.58 12.15 -2.54
CA SER A 266 4.24 10.76 -2.86
C SER A 266 5.50 9.98 -3.22
N SER A 267 5.62 8.74 -2.74
CA SER A 267 6.66 7.83 -3.20
C SER A 267 6.40 7.42 -4.65
N ASN A 268 7.46 7.18 -5.38
CA ASN A 268 7.39 6.64 -6.74
C ASN A 268 8.51 5.63 -6.96
N PHE A 269 8.16 4.51 -7.52
CA PHE A 269 9.08 3.48 -8.00
C PHE A 269 8.36 2.55 -8.98
N LEU A 270 9.14 1.79 -9.74
CA LEU A 270 8.65 0.67 -10.54
C LEU A 270 9.08 -0.63 -9.86
N SER A 271 8.12 -1.45 -9.46
CA SER A 271 8.42 -2.77 -8.88
C SER A 271 9.18 -3.65 -9.86
N LYS A 272 10.23 -4.32 -9.39
CA LYS A 272 10.95 -5.32 -10.21
C LYS A 272 10.03 -6.45 -10.62
N GLY A 273 10.20 -6.92 -11.85
CA GLY A 273 9.54 -8.12 -12.34
C GLY A 273 10.10 -9.40 -11.75
N GLY A 274 9.29 -10.46 -11.79
CA GLY A 274 9.66 -11.81 -11.34
C GLY A 274 9.27 -12.14 -9.90
N MET A 275 8.76 -11.20 -9.13
CA MET A 275 8.28 -11.49 -7.78
C MET A 275 6.97 -12.29 -7.83
N PRO A 276 6.89 -13.46 -7.18
CA PRO A 276 5.61 -14.12 -6.94
C PRO A 276 4.78 -13.26 -5.97
N VAL A 277 3.53 -13.01 -6.31
CA VAL A 277 2.62 -12.20 -5.49
C VAL A 277 1.21 -12.77 -5.48
N THR A 278 0.48 -12.50 -4.42
CA THR A 278 -0.95 -12.80 -4.29
C THR A 278 -1.71 -11.49 -4.17
N MET A 279 -2.51 -11.17 -5.19
CA MET A 279 -3.49 -10.09 -5.13
C MET A 279 -4.73 -10.60 -4.40
N MET A 280 -5.24 -9.83 -3.45
CA MET A 280 -6.36 -10.22 -2.60
C MET A 280 -7.27 -9.05 -2.29
N ARG A 281 -8.55 -9.35 -2.08
CA ARG A 281 -9.57 -8.37 -1.73
C ARG A 281 -10.65 -9.02 -0.88
N LEU A 282 -11.02 -8.35 0.20
CA LEU A 282 -12.24 -8.64 0.94
C LEU A 282 -13.37 -7.75 0.46
N ASN A 283 -14.52 -8.32 0.17
CA ASN A 283 -15.74 -7.57 -0.20
C ASN A 283 -16.88 -7.92 0.76
N LEU A 284 -17.75 -6.96 1.04
CA LEU A 284 -19.00 -7.22 1.75
C LEU A 284 -20.13 -7.36 0.73
N VAL A 285 -20.68 -8.56 0.63
CA VAL A 285 -21.77 -8.87 -0.30
C VAL A 285 -23.08 -8.92 0.44
N LYS A 286 -24.06 -8.12 0.00
CA LYS A 286 -25.38 -8.05 0.63
C LYS A 286 -26.03 -9.44 0.70
N GLY A 287 -26.39 -9.85 1.89
CA GLY A 287 -27.03 -11.15 2.17
C GLY A 287 -26.08 -12.34 2.30
N LEU A 288 -24.79 -12.14 2.03
CA LEU A 288 -23.75 -13.18 2.19
C LEU A 288 -22.72 -12.81 3.27
N GLY A 289 -22.47 -11.51 3.49
CA GLY A 289 -21.42 -11.04 4.38
C GLY A 289 -20.08 -10.88 3.66
N PRO A 290 -18.95 -11.03 4.38
CA PRO A 290 -17.64 -10.91 3.79
C PRO A 290 -17.33 -12.08 2.86
N VAL A 291 -16.69 -11.78 1.74
CA VAL A 291 -16.14 -12.76 0.80
C VAL A 291 -14.72 -12.37 0.41
N LEU A 292 -13.85 -13.34 0.25
CA LEU A 292 -12.47 -13.13 -0.16
C LEU A 292 -12.30 -13.46 -1.65
N GLN A 293 -11.53 -12.64 -2.35
CA GLN A 293 -11.08 -12.86 -3.73
C GLN A 293 -9.55 -12.92 -3.74
N LEU A 294 -8.99 -13.86 -4.51
CA LEU A 294 -7.56 -14.11 -4.61
C LEU A 294 -7.15 -14.28 -6.07
N ALA A 295 -5.98 -13.77 -6.42
CA ALA A 295 -5.32 -14.01 -7.69
C ALA A 295 -3.80 -14.09 -7.48
N GLU A 296 -3.24 -15.28 -7.50
CA GLU A 296 -1.80 -15.47 -7.57
C GLU A 296 -1.27 -15.16 -8.96
N GLY A 297 -0.05 -14.62 -9.00
CA GLY A 297 0.63 -14.28 -10.23
C GLY A 297 2.02 -13.73 -9.95
N TRP A 298 2.51 -12.92 -10.87
CA TRP A 298 3.86 -12.36 -10.80
C TRP A 298 3.87 -10.87 -11.15
N THR A 299 4.77 -10.14 -10.54
CA THR A 299 5.19 -8.87 -11.10
C THR A 299 5.98 -9.13 -12.38
N VAL A 300 5.90 -8.22 -13.34
CA VAL A 300 6.60 -8.39 -14.62
C VAL A 300 7.33 -7.12 -15.03
N ASP A 301 8.50 -7.27 -15.62
CA ASP A 301 9.16 -6.20 -16.33
C ASP A 301 8.56 -6.08 -17.74
N ILE A 302 8.40 -4.86 -18.20
CA ILE A 302 7.99 -4.55 -19.58
C ILE A 302 9.02 -3.60 -20.21
N ASP A 303 9.00 -3.49 -21.53
CA ASP A 303 9.87 -2.54 -22.25
C ASP A 303 9.74 -1.13 -21.62
N PRO A 304 10.86 -0.46 -21.30
CA PRO A 304 10.84 0.85 -20.65
C PRO A 304 10.06 1.93 -21.41
N GLU A 305 10.04 1.87 -22.74
CA GLU A 305 9.27 2.81 -23.55
C GLU A 305 7.76 2.55 -23.43
N ILE A 306 7.35 1.25 -23.38
CA ILE A 306 5.97 0.88 -23.09
C ILE A 306 5.59 1.40 -21.70
N HIS A 307 6.43 1.13 -20.68
CA HIS A 307 6.19 1.63 -19.32
C HIS A 307 5.98 3.14 -19.31
N ASN A 308 6.90 3.91 -19.88
CA ASN A 308 6.83 5.37 -19.87
C ASN A 308 5.54 5.89 -20.50
N ILE A 309 5.14 5.34 -21.66
CA ILE A 309 3.92 5.76 -22.36
C ILE A 309 2.66 5.42 -21.55
N LEU A 310 2.59 4.20 -21.00
CA LEU A 310 1.41 3.76 -20.25
C LEU A 310 1.31 4.48 -18.90
N ASN A 311 2.43 4.67 -18.21
CA ASN A 311 2.48 5.34 -16.91
C ASN A 311 2.03 6.81 -17.02
N MET A 312 2.46 7.52 -18.07
CA MET A 312 1.99 8.89 -18.35
C MET A 312 0.50 9.02 -18.61
N ARG A 313 -0.20 7.92 -18.88
CA ARG A 313 -1.66 7.89 -19.08
C ARG A 313 -2.45 7.70 -17.78
N THR A 314 -1.76 7.44 -16.68
CA THR A 314 -2.32 7.29 -15.33
C THR A 314 -1.75 8.39 -14.43
N ASP A 315 -0.97 8.03 -13.44
CA ASP A 315 -0.23 9.00 -12.65
C ASP A 315 1.26 8.64 -12.56
N PRO A 316 2.12 9.35 -13.29
CA PRO A 316 3.54 9.04 -13.34
C PRO A 316 4.32 9.43 -12.07
N THR A 317 3.67 10.03 -11.08
CA THR A 317 4.28 10.37 -9.79
C THR A 317 4.01 9.32 -8.70
N TRP A 318 3.24 8.28 -9.01
CA TRP A 318 2.89 7.22 -8.07
C TRP A 318 3.62 5.91 -8.36
N PRO A 319 3.75 5.00 -7.37
CA PRO A 319 4.39 3.70 -7.60
C PRO A 319 3.59 2.87 -8.60
N THR A 320 4.30 2.13 -9.42
CA THR A 320 3.73 1.26 -10.44
C THR A 320 4.21 -0.17 -10.28
N THR A 321 3.27 -1.11 -10.34
CA THR A 321 3.55 -2.54 -10.46
C THR A 321 2.80 -3.09 -11.66
N TRP A 322 3.52 -3.75 -12.57
CA TRP A 322 2.90 -4.51 -13.66
C TRP A 322 2.66 -5.93 -13.19
N PHE A 323 1.42 -6.38 -13.26
CA PHE A 323 1.01 -7.68 -12.73
C PHE A 323 0.41 -8.57 -13.83
N VAL A 324 0.80 -9.84 -13.80
CA VAL A 324 0.22 -10.90 -14.64
C VAL A 324 -0.29 -12.02 -13.73
N PRO A 325 -1.60 -12.29 -13.71
CA PRO A 325 -2.15 -13.40 -12.94
C PRO A 325 -1.76 -14.76 -13.54
N ARG A 326 -1.63 -15.76 -12.68
CA ARG A 326 -1.52 -17.16 -13.11
C ARG A 326 -2.87 -17.59 -13.70
N LEU A 327 -2.87 -17.91 -14.99
CA LEU A 327 -4.06 -18.35 -15.70
C LEU A 327 -4.32 -19.86 -15.47
N CYS A 328 -5.58 -20.25 -15.48
CA CYS A 328 -6.02 -21.65 -15.33
C CYS A 328 -7.41 -21.83 -15.94
N ASP A 329 -7.94 -23.06 -15.92
CA ASP A 329 -9.22 -23.43 -16.54
C ASP A 329 -10.46 -22.85 -15.83
N LYS A 330 -10.30 -22.18 -14.69
CA LYS A 330 -11.41 -21.52 -14.00
C LYS A 330 -11.89 -20.31 -14.81
N PRO A 331 -13.20 -20.08 -14.99
CA PRO A 331 -13.74 -19.05 -15.88
C PRO A 331 -13.19 -17.64 -15.62
N ALA A 332 -12.98 -17.29 -14.35
CA ALA A 332 -12.43 -15.97 -13.96
C ALA A 332 -10.91 -15.84 -14.27
N PHE A 333 -10.22 -16.94 -14.61
CA PHE A 333 -8.77 -16.98 -14.83
C PHE A 333 -8.37 -17.49 -16.20
N ARG A 334 -9.32 -17.58 -17.14
CA ARG A 334 -9.04 -18.05 -18.51
C ARG A 334 -8.14 -17.12 -19.32
N ASP A 335 -8.16 -15.83 -19.00
CA ASP A 335 -7.34 -14.79 -19.58
C ASP A 335 -7.20 -13.62 -18.58
N VAL A 336 -6.25 -12.70 -18.83
CA VAL A 336 -5.96 -11.55 -17.95
C VAL A 336 -7.16 -10.59 -17.83
N TYR A 337 -7.91 -10.39 -18.92
CA TYR A 337 -9.10 -9.57 -18.91
C TYR A 337 -10.19 -10.15 -17.99
N SER A 338 -10.37 -11.46 -18.03
CA SER A 338 -11.35 -12.16 -17.17
C SER A 338 -11.05 -11.96 -15.69
N VAL A 339 -9.78 -11.94 -15.28
CA VAL A 339 -9.39 -11.65 -13.90
C VAL A 339 -9.82 -10.24 -13.50
N MET A 340 -9.50 -9.25 -14.34
CA MET A 340 -9.87 -7.86 -14.09
C MET A 340 -11.39 -7.66 -14.06
N ASN A 341 -12.10 -8.26 -15.04
CA ASN A 341 -13.56 -8.14 -15.17
C ASN A 341 -14.33 -8.77 -14.00
N ASN A 342 -13.75 -9.80 -13.35
CA ASN A 342 -14.37 -10.50 -12.21
C ASN A 342 -13.86 -9.98 -10.85
N TRP A 343 -12.96 -9.00 -10.83
CA TRP A 343 -12.36 -8.54 -9.57
C TRP A 343 -13.32 -7.79 -8.66
N GLY A 344 -14.37 -7.26 -9.04
CA GLY A 344 -15.46 -6.72 -8.21
C GLY A 344 -15.11 -5.51 -7.32
N ALA A 345 -13.91 -4.95 -7.43
CA ALA A 345 -13.46 -3.80 -6.66
C ALA A 345 -12.41 -3.00 -7.46
N ASN A 346 -12.24 -1.71 -7.11
CA ASN A 346 -11.17 -0.87 -7.66
C ASN A 346 -9.84 -1.00 -6.90
N HIS A 347 -9.85 -1.58 -5.69
CA HIS A 347 -8.67 -1.80 -4.87
C HIS A 347 -8.34 -3.29 -4.72
N GLY A 348 -7.07 -3.56 -4.44
CA GLY A 348 -6.56 -4.86 -4.04
C GLY A 348 -5.33 -4.69 -3.14
N ALA A 349 -5.22 -5.56 -2.15
CA ALA A 349 -3.99 -5.74 -1.40
C ALA A 349 -3.11 -6.74 -2.12
N ILE A 350 -1.79 -6.49 -2.15
CA ILE A 350 -0.84 -7.40 -2.78
C ILE A 350 0.18 -7.81 -1.72
N SER A 351 0.28 -9.12 -1.49
CA SER A 351 1.28 -9.73 -0.63
C SER A 351 2.35 -10.42 -1.45
N TYR A 352 3.58 -10.41 -0.96
CA TYR A 352 4.66 -11.19 -1.53
C TYR A 352 4.40 -12.70 -1.30
N GLY A 353 4.73 -13.49 -2.30
CA GLY A 353 4.58 -14.94 -2.30
C GLY A 353 3.23 -15.43 -2.87
N HIS A 354 3.20 -16.68 -3.25
CA HIS A 354 1.98 -17.42 -3.58
C HIS A 354 1.38 -17.99 -2.29
N ILE A 355 0.67 -17.17 -1.54
CA ILE A 355 0.08 -17.48 -0.22
C ILE A 355 -1.42 -17.78 -0.27
N GLY A 356 -1.96 -17.98 -1.47
CA GLY A 356 -3.39 -18.17 -1.68
C GLY A 356 -3.95 -19.40 -0.96
N GLN A 357 -3.17 -20.48 -0.84
CA GLN A 357 -3.55 -21.66 -0.07
C GLN A 357 -3.76 -21.35 1.41
N ASP A 358 -2.83 -20.61 2.01
CA ASP A 358 -2.89 -20.23 3.41
C ASP A 358 -4.03 -19.25 3.67
N LEU A 359 -4.25 -18.30 2.74
CA LEU A 359 -5.38 -17.38 2.79
C LEU A 359 -6.73 -18.09 2.72
N ILE A 360 -6.87 -19.13 1.90
CA ILE A 360 -8.09 -19.95 1.85
C ILE A 360 -8.31 -20.70 3.17
N THR A 361 -7.24 -21.21 3.75
CA THR A 361 -7.29 -21.87 5.07
C THR A 361 -7.71 -20.89 6.16
N LEU A 362 -7.08 -19.73 6.22
CA LEU A 362 -7.43 -18.65 7.16
C LEU A 362 -8.89 -18.21 6.99
N ALA A 363 -9.31 -17.93 5.77
CA ALA A 363 -10.69 -17.54 5.47
C ALA A 363 -11.70 -18.60 5.92
N SER A 364 -11.38 -19.90 5.71
CA SER A 364 -12.22 -21.01 6.16
C SER A 364 -12.35 -21.03 7.69
N MET A 365 -11.27 -20.79 8.43
CA MET A 365 -11.30 -20.70 9.90
C MET A 365 -12.15 -19.52 10.40
N LEU A 366 -12.16 -18.42 9.66
CA LEU A 366 -12.95 -17.23 9.94
C LEU A 366 -14.40 -17.30 9.38
N ARG A 367 -14.76 -18.41 8.73
CA ARG A 367 -16.06 -18.59 8.03
C ARG A 367 -16.32 -17.55 6.95
N ILE A 368 -15.26 -17.11 6.29
CA ILE A 368 -15.31 -16.20 5.14
C ILE A 368 -15.19 -17.02 3.86
N PRO A 369 -16.22 -17.08 3.01
CA PRO A 369 -16.13 -17.79 1.74
C PRO A 369 -15.13 -17.12 0.80
N VAL A 370 -14.42 -17.96 0.02
CA VAL A 370 -13.56 -17.50 -1.07
C VAL A 370 -14.29 -17.71 -2.38
N CYS A 371 -14.68 -16.62 -3.03
CA CYS A 371 -15.51 -16.67 -4.24
C CYS A 371 -14.73 -16.67 -5.56
N MET A 372 -13.45 -16.30 -5.52
CA MET A 372 -12.58 -16.24 -6.70
C MET A 372 -11.14 -16.58 -6.30
N HIS A 373 -10.57 -17.62 -6.93
CA HIS A 373 -9.16 -17.98 -6.75
C HIS A 373 -8.63 -18.86 -7.89
N ASN A 374 -7.32 -18.80 -8.13
CA ASN A 374 -6.60 -19.63 -9.11
C ASN A 374 -5.69 -20.70 -8.48
N ILE A 375 -5.93 -21.03 -7.22
CA ILE A 375 -5.24 -22.12 -6.52
C ILE A 375 -5.82 -23.46 -6.98
N GLU A 376 -4.97 -24.44 -7.20
CA GLU A 376 -5.33 -25.80 -7.56
C GLU A 376 -6.14 -26.45 -6.42
N ASP A 377 -7.23 -27.12 -6.76
CA ASP A 377 -8.19 -27.61 -5.76
C ASP A 377 -7.61 -28.71 -4.84
N ASP A 378 -6.66 -29.50 -5.33
CA ASP A 378 -5.93 -30.52 -4.57
C ASP A 378 -4.93 -29.95 -3.55
N LYS A 379 -4.55 -28.70 -3.69
CA LYS A 379 -3.69 -27.97 -2.75
C LYS A 379 -4.46 -27.28 -1.62
N ILE A 380 -5.80 -27.24 -1.70
CA ILE A 380 -6.62 -26.52 -0.74
C ILE A 380 -6.93 -27.39 0.47
N PHE A 381 -6.41 -27.00 1.61
CA PHE A 381 -6.87 -27.55 2.90
C PHE A 381 -8.06 -26.71 3.41
N ARG A 382 -9.17 -27.40 3.66
CA ARG A 382 -10.35 -26.81 4.32
C ARG A 382 -10.64 -27.62 5.58
N PRO A 383 -10.67 -26.99 6.76
CA PRO A 383 -11.08 -27.68 7.98
C PRO A 383 -12.47 -28.28 7.80
N ALA A 384 -12.63 -29.57 8.09
CA ALA A 384 -13.91 -30.28 7.97
C ALA A 384 -14.83 -30.09 9.21
N ALA A 385 -14.54 -29.13 10.05
CA ALA A 385 -15.18 -28.97 11.36
C ALA A 385 -16.47 -28.15 11.36
N TRP A 386 -17.02 -27.82 10.18
CA TRP A 386 -18.25 -26.99 10.07
C TRP A 386 -19.30 -27.60 9.19
#